data_4c6874bc62d4298f7688769a0fdd7ced
#
_entry.id   4c6874bc62d4298f7688769a0fdd7ced
#
_cell.length_a   1.000
_cell.length_b   1.000
_cell.length_c   1.000
_cell.angle_alpha   90.00
_cell.angle_beta   90.00
_cell.angle_gamma   90.00
#
_symmetry.space_group_name_H-M   'P 1'
#
loop_
_entity.id
_entity.type
_entity.pdbx_description
1 polymer ?
#
loop_
_entity_poly.entity_id
_entity_poly.type
_entity_poly.pdbx_seq_one_letter_code
_entity_poly.pdbx_strand_id
1 'polypeptide(L)'
;RANYFKIYLTNPSLRSALFTPLMATDKLMGAMVETAIYAQWLQREWFEPWYARWSVGRNQGEVDMVGLSPQNFKPIWALEIKWSNRYFEQISELKSLKSFCEANSLQSALITTIDKSGSKSINGMIFHFLPSALYAYAVGKNTITQKLKRNT
;
A
#
# COMPACT_ATOMS: atom_id res chain seq x y z
N ARG A 1 -15.59 -4.49 18.83
CA ARG A 1 -14.21 -4.30 19.34
C ARG A 1 -13.26 -4.54 18.19
N ALA A 2 -12.43 -3.54 17.83
CA ALA A 2 -11.32 -3.74 16.91
C ALA A 2 -10.26 -4.56 17.63
N ASN A 3 -10.14 -5.84 17.30
CA ASN A 3 -9.17 -6.74 17.93
C ASN A 3 -7.83 -6.79 17.18
N TYR A 4 -7.70 -5.97 16.12
CA TYR A 4 -6.53 -5.99 15.23
C TYR A 4 -6.08 -4.56 14.92
N PHE A 5 -4.80 -4.33 15.02
CA PHE A 5 -4.14 -3.08 14.63
C PHE A 5 -2.78 -3.41 14.02
N LYS A 6 -2.31 -2.56 13.12
CA LYS A 6 -0.95 -2.61 12.59
C LYS A 6 -0.12 -1.52 13.26
N ILE A 7 1.10 -1.84 13.65
CA ILE A 7 2.07 -0.88 14.18
C ILE A 7 3.17 -0.72 13.15
N TYR A 8 3.40 0.51 12.74
CA TYR A 8 4.51 0.88 11.86
C TYR A 8 5.52 1.73 12.62
N LEU A 9 6.80 1.48 12.40
CA LEU A 9 7.82 2.41 12.83
C LEU A 9 7.75 3.67 11.96
N THR A 10 8.02 4.82 12.54
CA THR A 10 8.02 6.11 11.82
C THR A 10 9.13 6.21 10.78
N ASN A 11 10.16 5.36 10.92
CA ASN A 11 11.28 5.29 9.99
C ASN A 11 11.81 3.84 9.92
N PRO A 12 11.98 3.26 8.73
CA PRO A 12 12.50 1.91 8.57
C PRO A 12 13.95 1.75 9.08
N SER A 13 14.75 2.83 9.14
CA SER A 13 16.11 2.78 9.69
C SER A 13 16.16 2.51 11.20
N LEU A 14 15.09 2.79 11.95
CA LEU A 14 15.01 2.42 13.37
C LEU A 14 15.12 0.91 13.55
N ARG A 15 14.47 0.13 12.70
CA ARG A 15 14.60 -1.31 12.75
C ARG A 15 16.04 -1.77 12.47
N SER A 16 16.67 -1.19 11.46
CA SER A 16 18.07 -1.53 11.09
C SER A 16 19.08 -1.11 12.16
N ALA A 17 18.77 -0.07 12.92
CA ALA A 17 19.61 0.37 14.05
C ALA A 17 19.47 -0.53 15.29
N LEU A 18 18.28 -1.12 15.50
CA LEU A 18 17.99 -1.95 16.67
C LEU A 18 18.25 -3.45 16.43
N PHE A 19 18.24 -3.89 15.17
CA PHE A 19 18.34 -5.29 14.78
C PHE A 19 19.31 -5.45 13.60
N THR A 20 19.63 -6.69 13.26
CA THR A 20 20.48 -7.00 12.10
C THR A 20 19.87 -6.41 10.83
N PRO A 21 20.67 -5.76 9.95
CA PRO A 21 20.23 -5.29 8.65
C PRO A 21 19.63 -6.42 7.81
N LEU A 22 18.58 -6.10 7.04
CA LEU A 22 17.92 -7.05 6.15
C LEU A 22 18.58 -7.07 4.77
N MET A 23 18.70 -8.26 4.21
CA MET A 23 19.01 -8.45 2.80
C MET A 23 17.72 -8.40 1.97
N ALA A 24 17.85 -8.06 0.68
CA ALA A 24 16.68 -7.95 -0.22
C ALA A 24 15.86 -9.26 -0.34
N THR A 25 16.50 -10.40 -0.04
CA THR A 25 15.89 -11.74 -0.07
C THR A 25 15.24 -12.16 1.25
N ASP A 26 15.40 -11.39 2.31
CA ASP A 26 14.85 -11.73 3.62
C ASP A 26 13.32 -11.69 3.62
N LYS A 27 12.70 -12.65 4.30
CA LYS A 27 11.23 -12.72 4.44
C LYS A 27 10.65 -11.47 5.11
N LEU A 28 11.42 -10.81 5.98
CA LEU A 28 10.99 -9.58 6.67
C LEU A 28 11.10 -8.34 5.80
N MET A 29 11.67 -8.43 4.59
CA MET A 29 11.82 -7.27 3.69
C MET A 29 10.47 -6.70 3.28
N GLY A 30 9.43 -7.52 3.14
CA GLY A 30 8.06 -7.07 2.88
C GLY A 30 7.56 -6.09 3.95
N ALA A 31 7.69 -6.45 5.22
CA ALA A 31 7.30 -5.59 6.34
C ALA A 31 8.14 -4.29 6.42
N MET A 32 9.43 -4.36 6.03
CA MET A 32 10.29 -3.19 5.95
C MET A 32 9.83 -2.22 4.87
N VAL A 33 9.47 -2.73 3.70
CA VAL A 33 8.96 -1.95 2.56
C VAL A 33 7.60 -1.34 2.91
N GLU A 34 6.73 -2.09 3.55
CA GLU A 34 5.45 -1.57 4.05
C GLU A 34 5.67 -0.40 5.02
N THR A 35 6.56 -0.55 6.00
CA THR A 35 6.97 0.52 6.92
C THR A 35 7.52 1.74 6.17
N ALA A 36 8.38 1.54 5.18
CA ALA A 36 8.99 2.63 4.40
C ALA A 36 7.93 3.43 3.61
N ILE A 37 6.97 2.76 3.01
CA ILE A 37 5.87 3.40 2.27
C ILE A 37 4.96 4.16 3.22
N TYR A 38 4.54 3.54 4.34
CA TYR A 38 3.73 4.23 5.35
C TYR A 38 4.43 5.46 5.90
N ALA A 39 5.75 5.41 6.17
CA ALA A 39 6.52 6.55 6.64
C ALA A 39 6.45 7.77 5.70
N GLN A 40 6.38 7.56 4.38
CA GLN A 40 6.18 8.65 3.42
C GLN A 40 4.77 9.26 3.50
N TRP A 41 3.76 8.44 3.71
CA TRP A 41 2.38 8.90 3.86
C TRP A 41 2.14 9.64 5.17
N LEU A 42 2.74 9.22 6.27
CA LEU A 42 2.63 9.87 7.57
C LEU A 42 3.18 11.31 7.60
N GLN A 43 3.98 11.69 6.61
CA GLN A 43 4.44 13.08 6.45
C GLN A 43 3.36 14.02 5.89
N ARG A 44 2.18 13.51 5.53
CA ARG A 44 1.05 14.27 4.98
C ARG A 44 0.04 14.61 6.06
N GLU A 45 0.02 15.85 6.52
CA GLU A 45 -0.94 16.34 7.53
C GLU A 45 -2.39 16.41 7.03
N TRP A 46 -2.58 16.39 5.72
CA TRP A 46 -3.89 16.54 5.06
C TRP A 46 -4.48 15.23 4.55
N PHE A 47 -3.86 14.10 4.82
CA PHE A 47 -4.31 12.79 4.38
C PHE A 47 -3.88 11.71 5.36
N GLU A 48 -4.84 10.95 5.83
CA GLU A 48 -4.62 9.80 6.70
C GLU A 48 -4.78 8.52 5.89
N PRO A 49 -3.74 7.67 5.80
CA PRO A 49 -3.86 6.36 5.17
C PRO A 49 -4.57 5.39 6.13
N TRP A 50 -5.52 4.66 5.58
CA TRP A 50 -6.23 3.60 6.29
C TRP A 50 -5.80 2.24 5.76
N TYR A 51 -6.03 1.17 6.51
CA TYR A 51 -5.98 -0.18 6.00
C TYR A 51 -7.37 -0.80 6.08
N ALA A 52 -7.66 -1.78 5.21
CA ALA A 52 -8.91 -2.50 5.25
C ALA A 52 -8.67 -3.95 5.65
N ARG A 53 -9.52 -4.43 6.56
CA ARG A 53 -9.55 -5.84 6.95
C ARG A 53 -10.99 -6.27 7.16
N TRP A 54 -11.33 -7.43 6.64
CA TRP A 54 -12.66 -7.99 6.81
C TRP A 54 -12.63 -9.49 7.05
N SER A 55 -13.68 -9.98 7.68
CA SER A 55 -13.96 -11.41 7.87
C SER A 55 -15.46 -11.62 7.72
N VAL A 56 -15.86 -12.39 6.72
CA VAL A 56 -17.25 -12.74 6.46
C VAL A 56 -17.32 -14.26 6.32
N GLY A 57 -17.85 -14.93 7.34
CA GLY A 57 -17.86 -16.38 7.43
C GLY A 57 -16.44 -16.95 7.42
N ARG A 58 -16.13 -17.79 6.42
CA ARG A 58 -14.78 -18.35 6.23
C ARG A 58 -13.86 -17.47 5.38
N ASN A 59 -14.39 -16.42 4.77
CA ASN A 59 -13.63 -15.52 3.92
C ASN A 59 -13.08 -14.37 4.75
N GLN A 60 -11.78 -14.21 4.72
CA GLN A 60 -11.09 -13.07 5.31
C GLN A 60 -10.17 -12.43 4.28
N GLY A 61 -9.98 -11.15 4.38
CA GLY A 61 -9.14 -10.40 3.48
C GLY A 61 -8.56 -9.17 4.14
N GLU A 62 -7.54 -8.65 3.52
CA GLU A 62 -6.85 -7.43 3.94
C GLU A 62 -6.37 -6.68 2.70
N VAL A 63 -6.33 -5.34 2.79
CA VAL A 63 -5.68 -4.44 1.84
C VAL A 63 -4.79 -3.51 2.64
N ASP A 64 -3.54 -3.40 2.25
CA ASP A 64 -2.50 -2.76 3.05
C ASP A 64 -2.76 -1.27 3.24
N MET A 65 -3.24 -0.56 2.21
CA MET A 65 -3.53 0.86 2.34
C MET A 65 -4.75 1.27 1.50
N VAL A 66 -5.60 2.11 2.09
CA VAL A 66 -6.84 2.58 1.47
C VAL A 66 -6.98 4.08 1.70
N GLY A 67 -7.34 4.81 0.66
CA GLY A 67 -7.77 6.19 0.78
C GLY A 67 -9.28 6.29 0.85
N LEU A 68 -9.78 7.08 1.79
CA LEU A 68 -11.20 7.32 1.98
C LEU A 68 -11.59 8.70 1.47
N SER A 69 -12.79 8.80 0.91
CA SER A 69 -13.42 10.07 0.57
C SER A 69 -13.73 10.84 1.87
N PRO A 70 -13.33 12.12 1.98
CA PRO A 70 -13.66 12.93 3.16
C PRO A 70 -15.15 13.16 3.36
N GLN A 71 -15.97 13.06 2.28
CA GLN A 71 -17.40 13.35 2.30
C GLN A 71 -18.25 12.21 2.83
N ASN A 72 -17.87 10.95 2.54
CA ASN A 72 -18.71 9.80 2.82
C ASN A 72 -17.95 8.59 3.38
N PHE A 73 -16.64 8.72 3.62
CA PHE A 73 -15.76 7.67 4.14
C PHE A 73 -15.73 6.39 3.30
N LYS A 74 -16.13 6.48 2.02
CA LYS A 74 -16.01 5.35 1.10
C LYS A 74 -14.61 5.26 0.53
N PRO A 75 -14.09 4.05 0.26
CA PRO A 75 -12.83 3.87 -0.44
C PRO A 75 -12.86 4.53 -1.82
N ILE A 76 -11.80 5.29 -2.14
CA ILE A 76 -11.60 5.94 -3.43
C ILE A 76 -10.37 5.44 -4.17
N TRP A 77 -9.44 4.79 -3.46
CA TRP A 77 -8.32 4.06 -4.03
C TRP A 77 -7.82 2.99 -3.05
N ALA A 78 -7.09 2.02 -3.57
CA ALA A 78 -6.50 0.93 -2.81
C ALA A 78 -5.07 0.65 -3.29
N LEU A 79 -4.20 0.29 -2.35
CA LEU A 79 -2.81 -0.08 -2.58
C LEU A 79 -2.50 -1.38 -1.83
N GLU A 80 -1.92 -2.31 -2.54
CA GLU A 80 -1.33 -3.54 -1.99
C GLU A 80 0.18 -3.43 -2.01
N ILE A 81 0.82 -3.52 -0.87
CA ILE A 81 2.28 -3.35 -0.75
C ILE A 81 2.95 -4.72 -0.78
N LYS A 82 3.71 -4.97 -1.84
CA LYS A 82 4.41 -6.24 -2.05
C LYS A 82 5.88 -5.99 -2.38
N TRP A 83 6.76 -6.74 -1.72
CA TRP A 83 8.16 -6.88 -2.09
C TRP A 83 8.33 -8.18 -2.88
N SER A 84 7.68 -8.25 -4.05
CA SER A 84 7.67 -9.43 -4.91
C SER A 84 7.23 -9.08 -6.33
N ASN A 85 7.85 -9.70 -7.34
CA ASN A 85 7.41 -9.61 -8.73
C ASN A 85 6.35 -10.67 -9.09
N ARG A 86 6.10 -11.64 -8.20
CA ARG A 86 5.19 -12.76 -8.44
C ARG A 86 3.80 -12.31 -8.86
N TYR A 87 3.26 -11.32 -8.20
CA TYR A 87 1.90 -10.82 -8.46
C TYR A 87 1.76 -10.07 -9.79
N PHE A 88 2.87 -9.58 -10.34
CA PHE A 88 2.88 -9.06 -11.70
C PHE A 88 2.65 -10.18 -12.72
N GLU A 89 3.22 -11.37 -12.48
CA GLU A 89 3.02 -12.53 -13.37
C GLU A 89 1.70 -13.27 -13.04
N GLN A 90 1.35 -13.37 -11.78
CA GLN A 90 0.21 -14.16 -11.27
C GLN A 90 -0.83 -13.27 -10.60
N ILE A 91 -1.40 -12.33 -11.35
CA ILE A 91 -2.36 -11.34 -10.87
C ILE A 91 -3.61 -11.96 -10.23
N SER A 92 -4.00 -13.17 -10.63
CA SER A 92 -5.13 -13.92 -10.06
C SER A 92 -4.98 -14.23 -8.56
N GLU A 93 -3.76 -14.14 -8.03
CA GLU A 93 -3.49 -14.33 -6.60
C GLU A 93 -3.85 -13.12 -5.73
N LEU A 94 -4.07 -11.95 -6.31
CA LEU A 94 -4.52 -10.74 -5.62
C LEU A 94 -6.01 -10.80 -5.25
N LYS A 95 -6.46 -11.94 -4.68
CA LYS A 95 -7.86 -12.22 -4.40
C LYS A 95 -8.49 -11.21 -3.43
N SER A 96 -7.78 -10.88 -2.35
CA SER A 96 -8.28 -9.91 -1.36
C SER A 96 -8.45 -8.53 -1.96
N LEU A 97 -7.41 -8.02 -2.65
CA LEU A 97 -7.46 -6.72 -3.30
C LEU A 97 -8.59 -6.65 -4.33
N LYS A 98 -8.72 -7.69 -5.17
CA LYS A 98 -9.80 -7.77 -6.16
C LYS A 98 -11.18 -7.73 -5.50
N SER A 99 -11.44 -8.59 -4.50
CA SER A 99 -12.72 -8.63 -3.79
C SER A 99 -13.04 -7.30 -3.11
N PHE A 100 -12.03 -6.63 -2.53
CA PHE A 100 -12.20 -5.31 -1.94
C PHE A 100 -12.61 -4.27 -2.98
N CYS A 101 -11.93 -4.24 -4.13
CA CYS A 101 -12.23 -3.30 -5.20
C CYS A 101 -13.63 -3.52 -5.77
N GLU A 102 -14.02 -4.78 -6.02
CA GLU A 102 -15.36 -5.13 -6.47
C GLU A 102 -16.45 -4.68 -5.49
N ALA A 103 -16.27 -4.96 -4.19
CA ALA A 103 -17.21 -4.59 -3.14
C ALA A 103 -17.36 -3.07 -2.97
N ASN A 104 -16.33 -2.29 -3.32
CA ASN A 104 -16.31 -0.83 -3.19
C ASN A 104 -16.41 -0.09 -4.52
N SER A 105 -16.69 -0.78 -5.63
CA SER A 105 -16.83 -0.22 -6.97
C SER A 105 -15.59 0.54 -7.47
N LEU A 106 -14.39 0.14 -7.00
CA LEU A 106 -13.12 0.67 -7.50
C LEU A 106 -12.78 0.04 -8.84
N GLN A 107 -12.47 0.86 -9.84
CA GLN A 107 -12.12 0.41 -11.18
C GLN A 107 -10.64 0.06 -11.33
N SER A 108 -9.82 0.51 -10.40
CA SER A 108 -8.39 0.24 -10.41
C SER A 108 -7.79 0.15 -9.01
N ALA A 109 -6.64 -0.49 -8.92
CA ALA A 109 -5.83 -0.55 -7.70
C ALA A 109 -4.34 -0.47 -8.04
N LEU A 110 -3.54 -0.07 -7.06
CA LEU A 110 -2.08 -0.03 -7.14
C LEU A 110 -1.49 -1.24 -6.41
N ILE A 111 -0.42 -1.79 -6.96
CA ILE A 111 0.35 -2.86 -6.36
C ILE A 111 1.84 -2.51 -6.45
N THR A 112 2.56 -2.62 -5.35
CA THR A 112 4.00 -2.47 -5.43
C THR A 112 4.69 -3.79 -5.81
N THR A 113 5.88 -3.66 -6.40
CA THR A 113 6.73 -4.77 -6.83
C THR A 113 8.17 -4.51 -6.42
N ILE A 114 9.09 -5.44 -6.71
CA ILE A 114 10.54 -5.19 -6.58
C ILE A 114 10.99 -4.22 -7.69
N ASP A 115 10.76 -4.58 -8.96
CA ASP A 115 11.29 -3.85 -10.13
C ASP A 115 10.37 -3.86 -11.36
N LYS A 116 9.19 -4.49 -11.30
CA LYS A 116 8.24 -4.55 -12.42
C LYS A 116 7.30 -3.36 -12.42
N SER A 117 7.05 -2.83 -13.62
CA SER A 117 6.07 -1.75 -13.86
C SER A 117 5.13 -2.13 -14.99
N GLY A 118 3.93 -1.61 -14.94
CA GLY A 118 2.94 -1.78 -16.00
C GLY A 118 1.52 -1.84 -15.47
N SER A 119 0.58 -2.09 -16.38
CA SER A 119 -0.83 -2.26 -16.02
C SER A 119 -1.34 -3.55 -16.63
N LYS A 120 -2.16 -4.25 -15.88
CA LYS A 120 -2.86 -5.46 -16.33
C LYS A 120 -4.32 -5.35 -15.99
N SER A 121 -5.20 -5.92 -16.83
CA SER A 121 -6.64 -5.93 -16.60
C SER A 121 -7.15 -7.34 -16.38
N ILE A 122 -8.06 -7.49 -15.41
CA ILE A 122 -8.83 -8.71 -15.17
C ILE A 122 -10.29 -8.31 -14.93
N ASN A 123 -11.21 -8.86 -15.71
CA ASN A 123 -12.65 -8.63 -15.57
C ASN A 123 -13.02 -7.14 -15.55
N GLY A 124 -12.36 -6.32 -16.37
CA GLY A 124 -12.61 -4.88 -16.46
C GLY A 124 -11.94 -4.03 -15.37
N MET A 125 -11.32 -4.65 -14.36
CA MET A 125 -10.56 -3.95 -13.33
C MET A 125 -9.09 -3.82 -13.75
N ILE A 126 -8.52 -2.65 -13.54
CA ILE A 126 -7.13 -2.34 -13.89
C ILE A 126 -6.24 -2.39 -12.65
N PHE A 127 -5.17 -3.16 -12.73
CA PHE A 127 -4.14 -3.25 -11.69
C PHE A 127 -2.86 -2.58 -12.20
N HIS A 128 -2.45 -1.52 -11.51
CA HIS A 128 -1.23 -0.76 -11.81
C HIS A 128 -0.10 -1.26 -10.93
N PHE A 129 0.98 -1.69 -11.54
CA PHE A 129 2.17 -2.18 -10.85
C PHE A 129 3.29 -1.15 -10.93
N LEU A 130 3.95 -0.91 -9.80
CA LEU A 130 5.04 0.04 -9.69
C LEU A 130 6.10 -0.45 -8.70
N PRO A 131 7.40 -0.32 -8.98
CA PRO A 131 8.44 -0.65 -8.02
C PRO A 131 8.25 0.09 -6.70
N SER A 132 8.38 -0.62 -5.58
CA SER A 132 8.18 -0.07 -4.23
C SER A 132 9.02 1.17 -3.96
N ALA A 133 10.28 1.17 -4.42
CA ALA A 133 11.18 2.32 -4.26
C ALA A 133 10.69 3.54 -5.05
N LEU A 134 10.22 3.32 -6.29
CA LEU A 134 9.68 4.40 -7.13
C LEU A 134 8.37 4.95 -6.54
N TYR A 135 7.51 4.07 -6.04
CA TYR A 135 6.27 4.49 -5.37
C TYR A 135 6.57 5.35 -4.13
N ALA A 136 7.44 4.88 -3.23
CA ALA A 136 7.85 5.62 -2.03
C ALA A 136 8.45 6.99 -2.39
N TYR A 137 9.34 7.04 -3.39
CA TYR A 137 9.91 8.28 -3.90
C TYR A 137 8.84 9.25 -4.42
N ALA A 138 7.90 8.75 -5.23
CA ALA A 138 6.84 9.57 -5.81
C ALA A 138 5.93 10.16 -4.72
N VAL A 139 5.58 9.37 -3.69
CA VAL A 139 4.81 9.85 -2.53
C VAL A 139 5.57 10.93 -1.77
N GLY A 140 6.85 10.70 -1.44
CA GLY A 140 7.69 11.65 -0.73
C GLY A 140 7.88 12.96 -1.51
N LYS A 141 8.23 12.88 -2.80
CA LYS A 141 8.38 14.03 -3.68
C LYS A 141 7.09 14.86 -3.74
N ASN A 142 5.95 14.20 -3.93
CA ASN A 142 4.66 14.88 -3.99
C ASN A 142 4.32 15.56 -2.65
N THR A 143 4.63 14.92 -1.53
CA THR A 143 4.43 15.49 -0.18
C THR A 143 5.21 16.77 0.00
N ILE A 144 6.49 16.79 -0.36
CA ILE A 144 7.35 17.99 -0.28
C ILE A 144 6.79 19.10 -1.19
N THR A 145 6.44 18.77 -2.43
CA THR A 145 5.89 19.74 -3.39
C THR A 145 4.60 20.38 -2.89
N GLN A 146 3.72 19.60 -2.28
CA GLN A 146 2.45 20.11 -1.72
C GLN A 146 2.68 20.97 -0.46
N LYS A 147 3.60 20.60 0.41
CA LYS A 147 3.97 21.42 1.57
C LYS A 147 4.51 22.79 1.14
N LEU A 148 5.38 22.83 0.14
CA LEU A 148 5.90 24.10 -0.38
C LEU A 148 4.81 24.99 -0.93
N LYS A 149 3.85 24.45 -1.69
CA LYS A 149 2.72 25.22 -2.26
C LYS A 149 1.73 25.76 -1.20
N ARG A 150 1.66 25.15 -0.03
CA ARG A 150 0.77 25.60 1.06
C ARG A 150 1.37 26.70 1.91
N ASN A 151 2.69 26.84 1.86
CA ASN A 151 3.43 27.85 2.62
C ASN A 151 3.74 29.11 1.78
N THR A 152 3.32 29.15 0.52
CA THR A 152 3.33 30.32 -0.37
C THR A 152 1.93 30.86 -0.57
#